data_402dd1454ec12e6ead9cce2c0750e75e
#
_entry.id   402dd1454ec12e6ead9cce2c0750e75e
#
_cell.length_a   1.000
_cell.length_b   1.000
_cell.length_c   1.000
_cell.angle_alpha   90.00
_cell.angle_beta   90.00
_cell.angle_gamma   90.00
#
_symmetry.space_group_name_H-M   'P 1'
#
loop_
_entity.id
_entity.type
_entity.pdbx_description
1 polymer ?
#
loop_
_entity_poly.entity_id
_entity_poly.type
_entity_poly.pdbx_seq_one_letter_code
_entity_poly.pdbx_strand_id
1 'polypeptide(L)'
;ILRIPVQNKQNENLPFGTVPIGIITNNEIIISVCYYNTDLLPDFIEHTRRKGIIVRNKLDLILRLIYSSAVWFLKYLKQINLDISAAEKELERSIRNEDLLRLMRLQKTLVYFNTSIRGNEVMIGKLKTIFQDTDYLDKELVEDVIIELKQALNTVNIYSDILTGTMDAFASIISNNVNTIMKRMTSLSIVLMLPTLIASFYGMNVDIHLSLIHISEPTRRVV
;
A
#
# COMPACT_ATOMS: atom_id res chain seq x y z
N ILE A 1 -7.71 -25.70 -4.33
CA ILE A 1 -8.32 -24.39 -3.99
C ILE A 1 -7.53 -23.33 -4.72
N LEU A 2 -8.20 -22.60 -5.61
CA LEU A 2 -7.66 -21.44 -6.33
C LEU A 2 -7.93 -20.17 -5.52
N ARG A 3 -6.95 -19.28 -5.40
CA ARG A 3 -7.13 -17.94 -4.83
C ARG A 3 -7.36 -16.93 -5.93
N ILE A 4 -8.44 -16.16 -5.84
CA ILE A 4 -8.78 -15.14 -6.82
C ILE A 4 -8.84 -13.77 -6.18
N PRO A 5 -8.48 -12.69 -6.90
CA PRO A 5 -8.58 -11.35 -6.38
C PRO A 5 -10.01 -10.84 -6.43
N VAL A 6 -10.36 -10.01 -5.44
CA VAL A 6 -11.65 -9.34 -5.35
C VAL A 6 -11.48 -7.89 -4.93
N GLN A 7 -12.39 -7.02 -5.39
CA GLN A 7 -12.49 -5.65 -4.90
C GLN A 7 -13.55 -5.58 -3.81
N ASN A 8 -13.19 -5.07 -2.64
CA ASN A 8 -14.08 -4.90 -1.50
C ASN A 8 -14.74 -3.52 -1.55
N LYS A 9 -15.88 -3.40 -2.20
CA LYS A 9 -16.62 -2.12 -2.31
C LYS A 9 -17.17 -1.60 -0.97
N GLN A 10 -17.26 -2.45 0.05
CA GLN A 10 -17.85 -2.12 1.35
C GLN A 10 -16.82 -1.97 2.48
N ASN A 11 -15.58 -2.32 2.26
CA ASN A 11 -14.54 -2.30 3.28
C ASN A 11 -13.39 -1.39 2.90
N GLU A 12 -13.44 -0.15 3.37
CA GLU A 12 -12.40 0.85 3.13
C GLU A 12 -11.04 0.45 3.74
N ASN A 13 -11.03 -0.43 4.76
CA ASN A 13 -9.79 -0.87 5.39
C ASN A 13 -8.98 -1.86 4.54
N LEU A 14 -9.62 -2.50 3.55
CA LEU A 14 -8.97 -3.42 2.64
C LEU A 14 -9.66 -3.32 1.27
N PRO A 15 -9.27 -2.35 0.41
CA PRO A 15 -9.96 -2.08 -0.85
C PRO A 15 -9.92 -3.25 -1.82
N PHE A 16 -8.87 -4.07 -1.75
CA PHE A 16 -8.74 -5.31 -2.52
C PHE A 16 -8.31 -6.44 -1.59
N GLY A 17 -8.77 -7.64 -1.89
CA GLY A 17 -8.44 -8.84 -1.13
C GLY A 17 -8.40 -10.06 -2.03
N THR A 18 -8.32 -11.24 -1.41
CA THR A 18 -8.38 -12.51 -2.14
C THR A 18 -9.36 -13.46 -1.47
N VAL A 19 -10.07 -14.21 -2.28
CA VAL A 19 -11.05 -15.21 -1.83
C VAL A 19 -10.76 -16.59 -2.44
N PRO A 20 -11.11 -17.67 -1.75
CA PRO A 20 -10.92 -19.01 -2.28
C PRO A 20 -12.06 -19.40 -3.22
N ILE A 21 -11.71 -20.09 -4.30
CA ILE A 21 -12.61 -20.91 -5.09
C ILE A 21 -12.22 -22.38 -4.88
N GLY A 22 -13.14 -23.19 -4.41
CA GLY A 22 -13.01 -24.64 -4.38
C GLY A 22 -13.37 -25.20 -5.76
N ILE A 23 -12.50 -26.03 -6.35
CA ILE A 23 -12.79 -26.76 -7.57
C ILE A 23 -12.68 -28.25 -7.24
N ILE A 24 -13.78 -28.95 -7.43
CA ILE A 24 -13.91 -30.38 -7.18
C ILE A 24 -14.20 -31.04 -8.53
N THR A 25 -13.44 -32.06 -8.89
CA THR A 25 -13.64 -32.78 -10.14
C THR A 25 -13.58 -34.28 -9.90
N ASN A 26 -14.44 -35.01 -10.57
CA ASN A 26 -14.37 -36.47 -10.72
C ASN A 26 -14.39 -36.82 -12.21
N ASN A 27 -14.56 -38.11 -12.57
CA ASN A 27 -14.53 -38.53 -13.98
C ASN A 27 -15.64 -37.92 -14.84
N GLU A 28 -16.78 -37.51 -14.28
CA GLU A 28 -17.95 -37.06 -15.06
C GLU A 28 -18.22 -35.55 -14.95
N ILE A 29 -18.07 -34.98 -13.75
CA ILE A 29 -18.48 -33.60 -13.44
C ILE A 29 -17.34 -32.77 -12.88
N ILE A 30 -17.48 -31.46 -13.02
CA ILE A 30 -16.69 -30.46 -12.33
C ILE A 30 -17.63 -29.52 -11.58
N ILE A 31 -17.31 -29.28 -10.33
CA ILE A 31 -18.07 -28.39 -9.43
C ILE A 31 -17.14 -27.28 -8.96
N SER A 32 -17.53 -26.04 -9.15
CA SER A 32 -16.85 -24.89 -8.55
C SER A 32 -17.72 -24.28 -7.46
N VAL A 33 -17.12 -24.03 -6.30
CA VAL A 33 -17.77 -23.42 -5.14
C VAL A 33 -17.04 -22.14 -4.76
N CYS A 34 -17.76 -21.03 -4.80
CA CYS A 34 -17.28 -19.73 -4.33
C CYS A 34 -18.37 -19.10 -3.45
N TYR A 35 -18.02 -18.80 -2.20
CA TYR A 35 -18.96 -18.17 -1.25
C TYR A 35 -19.11 -16.66 -1.52
N TYR A 36 -18.08 -16.06 -2.14
CA TYR A 36 -18.03 -14.60 -2.34
C TYR A 36 -18.53 -14.21 -3.72
N ASN A 37 -19.18 -13.05 -3.79
CA ASN A 37 -19.53 -12.46 -5.06
C ASN A 37 -18.26 -11.90 -5.73
N THR A 38 -17.99 -12.29 -6.97
CA THR A 38 -16.76 -11.94 -7.69
C THR A 38 -17.08 -11.49 -9.11
N ASP A 39 -16.36 -10.49 -9.60
CA ASP A 39 -16.49 -10.05 -10.99
C ASP A 39 -15.76 -11.00 -11.96
N LEU A 40 -14.82 -11.81 -11.46
CA LEU A 40 -14.02 -12.73 -12.28
C LEU A 40 -14.85 -13.83 -12.94
N LEU A 41 -15.75 -14.48 -12.20
CA LEU A 41 -16.51 -15.62 -12.73
C LEU A 41 -17.48 -15.21 -13.86
N PRO A 42 -18.29 -14.15 -13.70
CA PRO A 42 -19.12 -13.64 -14.80
C PRO A 42 -18.29 -13.23 -16.03
N ASP A 43 -17.19 -12.49 -15.80
CA ASP A 43 -16.30 -12.06 -16.88
C ASP A 43 -15.66 -13.25 -17.62
N PHE A 44 -15.22 -14.27 -16.88
CA PHE A 44 -14.68 -15.50 -17.45
C PHE A 44 -15.69 -16.21 -18.37
N ILE A 45 -16.94 -16.35 -17.94
CA ILE A 45 -18.01 -16.98 -18.72
C ILE A 45 -18.32 -16.15 -19.97
N GLU A 46 -18.46 -14.85 -19.81
CA GLU A 46 -18.76 -13.94 -20.93
C GLU A 46 -17.60 -13.89 -21.95
N HIS A 47 -16.35 -13.81 -21.46
CA HIS A 47 -15.16 -13.81 -22.30
C HIS A 47 -15.04 -15.11 -23.11
N THR A 48 -15.20 -16.26 -22.45
CA THR A 48 -15.16 -17.58 -23.08
C THR A 48 -16.23 -17.70 -24.15
N ARG A 49 -17.46 -17.22 -23.87
CA ARG A 49 -18.58 -17.24 -24.82
C ARG A 49 -18.33 -16.29 -26.00
N ARG A 50 -17.90 -15.06 -25.74
CA ARG A 50 -17.66 -14.05 -26.78
C ARG A 50 -16.55 -14.44 -27.75
N LYS A 51 -15.49 -15.06 -27.24
CA LYS A 51 -14.37 -15.53 -28.07
C LYS A 51 -14.58 -16.90 -28.72
N GLY A 52 -15.71 -17.56 -28.47
CA GLY A 52 -15.98 -18.89 -28.98
C GLY A 52 -14.95 -19.94 -28.54
N ILE A 53 -14.39 -19.79 -27.33
CA ILE A 53 -13.37 -20.70 -26.81
C ILE A 53 -14.02 -22.05 -26.52
N ILE A 54 -13.55 -23.08 -27.22
CA ILE A 54 -14.01 -24.46 -27.01
C ILE A 54 -13.18 -25.06 -25.87
N VAL A 55 -13.84 -25.39 -24.77
CA VAL A 55 -13.25 -26.12 -23.64
C VAL A 55 -13.19 -27.59 -24.01
N ARG A 56 -12.00 -28.15 -24.17
CA ARG A 56 -11.78 -29.52 -24.66
C ARG A 56 -12.01 -30.57 -23.58
N ASN A 57 -11.59 -30.27 -22.36
CA ASN A 57 -11.71 -31.17 -21.22
C ASN A 57 -11.75 -30.38 -19.89
N LYS A 58 -11.93 -31.07 -18.76
CA LYS A 58 -12.04 -30.46 -17.43
C LYS A 58 -10.75 -29.76 -17.00
N LEU A 59 -9.60 -30.31 -17.40
CA LEU A 59 -8.31 -29.73 -17.06
C LEU A 59 -8.08 -28.42 -17.82
N ASP A 60 -8.48 -28.37 -19.10
CA ASP A 60 -8.49 -27.13 -19.90
C ASP A 60 -9.35 -26.03 -19.24
N LEU A 61 -10.53 -26.38 -18.71
CA LEU A 61 -11.35 -25.42 -17.97
C LEU A 61 -10.66 -24.89 -16.71
N ILE A 62 -10.03 -25.80 -15.94
CA ILE A 62 -9.31 -25.40 -14.70
C ILE A 62 -8.13 -24.49 -15.06
N LEU A 63 -7.34 -24.83 -16.06
CA LEU A 63 -6.20 -24.02 -16.50
C LEU A 63 -6.62 -22.63 -16.97
N ARG A 64 -7.69 -22.53 -17.75
CA ARG A 64 -8.25 -21.25 -18.20
C ARG A 64 -8.79 -20.41 -17.06
N LEU A 65 -9.36 -21.04 -16.04
CA LEU A 65 -9.80 -20.31 -14.84
C LEU A 65 -8.62 -19.77 -14.03
N ILE A 66 -7.53 -20.55 -13.92
CA ILE A 66 -6.29 -20.10 -13.27
C ILE A 66 -5.67 -18.95 -14.08
N TYR A 67 -5.60 -19.07 -15.41
CA TYR A 67 -5.16 -18.01 -16.30
C TYR A 67 -5.97 -16.73 -16.10
N SER A 68 -7.30 -16.83 -16.11
CA SER A 68 -8.18 -15.69 -15.87
C SER A 68 -7.93 -15.07 -14.50
N SER A 69 -7.64 -15.87 -13.46
CA SER A 69 -7.30 -15.32 -12.14
C SER A 69 -6.01 -14.51 -12.16
N ALA A 70 -4.98 -14.94 -12.90
CA ALA A 70 -3.72 -14.21 -13.06
C ALA A 70 -3.94 -12.87 -13.78
N VAL A 71 -4.71 -12.86 -14.86
CA VAL A 71 -5.10 -11.63 -15.58
C VAL A 71 -5.86 -10.66 -14.67
N TRP A 72 -6.76 -11.17 -13.82
CA TRP A 72 -7.49 -10.32 -12.86
C TRP A 72 -6.59 -9.77 -11.76
N PHE A 73 -5.59 -10.53 -11.29
CA PHE A 73 -4.56 -9.99 -10.40
C PHE A 73 -3.82 -8.81 -11.05
N LEU A 74 -3.39 -8.95 -12.30
CA LEU A 74 -2.72 -7.87 -13.04
C LEU A 74 -3.62 -6.64 -13.24
N LYS A 75 -4.91 -6.86 -13.53
CA LYS A 75 -5.90 -5.79 -13.66
C LYS A 75 -6.03 -4.97 -12.38
N TYR A 76 -6.16 -5.64 -11.22
CA TYR A 76 -6.26 -4.94 -9.94
C TYR A 76 -4.92 -4.34 -9.50
N LEU A 77 -3.79 -4.96 -9.84
CA LEU A 77 -2.47 -4.38 -9.59
C LEU A 77 -2.29 -3.05 -10.32
N LYS A 78 -2.77 -2.96 -11.56
CA LYS A 78 -2.79 -1.70 -12.29
C LYS A 78 -3.62 -0.63 -11.57
N GLN A 79 -4.79 -1.00 -11.03
CA GLN A 79 -5.62 -0.08 -10.26
C GLN A 79 -4.93 0.35 -8.95
N ILE A 80 -4.33 -0.60 -8.22
CA ILE A 80 -3.57 -0.32 -6.99
C ILE A 80 -2.44 0.67 -7.27
N ASN A 81 -1.72 0.51 -8.39
CA ASN A 81 -0.66 1.46 -8.77
C ASN A 81 -1.19 2.88 -9.00
N LEU A 82 -2.35 3.02 -9.62
CA LEU A 82 -3.00 4.34 -9.78
C LEU A 82 -3.40 4.93 -8.41
N ASP A 83 -3.89 4.10 -7.51
CA ASP A 83 -4.28 4.53 -6.16
C ASP A 83 -3.06 4.93 -5.31
N ILE A 84 -1.91 4.23 -5.46
CA ILE A 84 -0.63 4.60 -4.85
C ILE A 84 -0.20 5.97 -5.36
N SER A 85 -0.14 6.15 -6.69
CA SER A 85 0.30 7.41 -7.30
C SER A 85 -0.61 8.59 -6.94
N ALA A 86 -1.90 8.35 -6.75
CA ALA A 86 -2.83 9.38 -6.29
C ALA A 86 -2.55 9.79 -4.84
N ALA A 87 -2.33 8.81 -3.94
CA ALA A 87 -2.01 9.07 -2.54
C ALA A 87 -0.65 9.77 -2.37
N GLU A 88 0.35 9.40 -3.17
CA GLU A 88 1.67 10.07 -3.20
C GLU A 88 1.55 11.55 -3.53
N LYS A 89 0.79 11.90 -4.57
CA LYS A 89 0.56 13.31 -4.96
C LYS A 89 -0.15 14.12 -3.88
N GLU A 90 -1.06 13.52 -3.14
CA GLU A 90 -1.74 14.17 -2.02
C GLU A 90 -0.79 14.40 -0.87
N LEU A 91 0.07 13.43 -0.54
CA LEU A 91 1.11 13.55 0.49
C LEU A 91 2.18 14.60 0.15
N GLU A 92 2.58 14.73 -1.12
CA GLU A 92 3.49 15.79 -1.57
C GLU A 92 2.92 17.20 -1.32
N ARG A 93 1.60 17.37 -1.43
CA ARG A 93 0.93 18.65 -1.20
C ARG A 93 0.72 18.96 0.29
N SER A 94 0.33 17.96 1.06
CA SER A 94 0.05 18.08 2.48
C SER A 94 0.13 16.70 3.14
N ILE A 95 1.03 16.53 4.09
CA ILE A 95 1.19 15.27 4.81
C ILE A 95 0.02 15.11 5.78
N ARG A 96 -0.91 14.23 5.44
CA ARG A 96 -2.06 13.85 6.26
C ARG A 96 -1.93 12.41 6.72
N ASN A 97 -2.31 12.13 7.95
CA ASN A 97 -2.30 10.75 8.47
C ASN A 97 -3.22 9.81 7.68
N GLU A 98 -4.32 10.33 7.12
CA GLU A 98 -5.26 9.55 6.31
C GLU A 98 -4.62 8.99 5.04
N ASP A 99 -3.79 9.79 4.37
CA ASP A 99 -3.10 9.37 3.14
C ASP A 99 -2.03 8.32 3.43
N LEU A 100 -1.31 8.45 4.56
CA LEU A 100 -0.38 7.42 5.04
C LEU A 100 -1.11 6.11 5.37
N LEU A 101 -2.25 6.18 6.05
CA LEU A 101 -3.08 5.01 6.34
C LEU A 101 -3.60 4.37 5.05
N ARG A 102 -3.94 5.16 4.03
CA ARG A 102 -4.33 4.64 2.71
C ARG A 102 -3.19 3.85 2.06
N LEU A 103 -1.96 4.37 2.05
CA LEU A 103 -0.80 3.63 1.56
C LEU A 103 -0.55 2.33 2.33
N MET A 104 -0.67 2.35 3.66
CA MET A 104 -0.55 1.13 4.49
C MET A 104 -1.61 0.08 4.14
N ARG A 105 -2.84 0.49 3.83
CA ARG A 105 -3.91 -0.42 3.40
C ARG A 105 -3.59 -1.06 2.04
N LEU A 106 -3.03 -0.27 1.11
CA LEU A 106 -2.59 -0.78 -0.19
C LEU A 106 -1.40 -1.75 -0.03
N GLN A 107 -0.45 -1.45 0.86
CA GLN A 107 0.64 -2.37 1.18
C GLN A 107 0.13 -3.71 1.72
N LYS A 108 -0.83 -3.69 2.63
CA LYS A 108 -1.48 -4.90 3.14
C LYS A 108 -2.16 -5.70 2.02
N THR A 109 -2.79 -5.02 1.06
CA THR A 109 -3.38 -5.66 -0.13
C THR A 109 -2.31 -6.37 -0.97
N LEU A 110 -1.16 -5.73 -1.22
CA LEU A 110 -0.06 -6.33 -1.97
C LEU A 110 0.49 -7.59 -1.30
N VAL A 111 0.57 -7.63 0.04
CA VAL A 111 0.96 -8.82 0.80
C VAL A 111 -0.03 -9.97 0.60
N TYR A 112 -1.35 -9.70 0.62
CA TYR A 112 -2.35 -10.73 0.34
C TYR A 112 -2.28 -11.23 -1.11
N PHE A 113 -2.06 -10.34 -2.08
CA PHE A 113 -1.90 -10.71 -3.47
C PHE A 113 -0.65 -11.57 -3.67
N ASN A 114 0.49 -11.16 -3.12
CA ASN A 114 1.74 -11.93 -3.19
C ASN A 114 1.54 -13.36 -2.67
N THR A 115 0.98 -13.50 -1.47
CA THR A 115 0.75 -14.82 -0.85
C THR A 115 -0.20 -15.67 -1.69
N SER A 116 -1.25 -15.07 -2.26
CA SER A 116 -2.25 -15.80 -3.04
C SER A 116 -1.73 -16.23 -4.40
N ILE A 117 -0.99 -15.36 -5.11
CA ILE A 117 -0.37 -15.69 -6.39
C ILE A 117 0.67 -16.79 -6.22
N ARG A 118 1.52 -16.74 -5.17
CA ARG A 118 2.46 -17.82 -4.84
C ARG A 118 1.74 -19.14 -4.57
N GLY A 119 0.61 -19.10 -3.86
CA GLY A 119 -0.23 -20.28 -3.64
C GLY A 119 -0.76 -20.87 -4.95
N ASN A 120 -1.19 -20.04 -5.89
CA ASN A 120 -1.64 -20.44 -7.21
C ASN A 120 -0.47 -20.99 -8.07
N GLU A 121 0.72 -20.39 -7.97
CA GLU A 121 1.93 -20.89 -8.66
C GLU A 121 2.32 -22.29 -8.16
N VAL A 122 2.30 -22.54 -6.87
CA VAL A 122 2.54 -23.87 -6.31
C VAL A 122 1.47 -24.86 -6.77
N MET A 123 0.22 -24.43 -6.84
CA MET A 123 -0.89 -25.27 -7.29
C MET A 123 -0.72 -25.69 -8.75
N ILE A 124 -0.39 -24.77 -9.67
CA ILE A 124 -0.16 -25.12 -11.08
C ILE A 124 1.04 -26.04 -11.24
N GLY A 125 2.13 -25.84 -10.47
CA GLY A 125 3.27 -26.73 -10.44
C GLY A 125 2.88 -28.17 -10.08
N LYS A 126 2.05 -28.35 -9.06
CA LYS A 126 1.51 -29.66 -8.67
C LYS A 126 0.61 -30.26 -9.77
N LEU A 127 -0.29 -29.46 -10.36
CA LEU A 127 -1.12 -29.93 -11.46
C LEU A 127 -0.27 -30.40 -12.64
N LYS A 128 0.76 -29.64 -13.02
CA LYS A 128 1.70 -30.03 -14.08
C LYS A 128 2.36 -31.39 -13.79
N THR A 129 2.81 -31.62 -12.56
CA THR A 129 3.45 -32.88 -12.17
C THR A 129 2.48 -34.06 -12.17
N ILE A 130 1.25 -33.87 -11.68
CA ILE A 130 0.24 -34.94 -11.59
C ILE A 130 -0.23 -35.39 -12.98
N PHE A 131 -0.36 -34.45 -13.92
CA PHE A 131 -0.95 -34.69 -15.24
C PHE A 131 0.07 -34.69 -16.38
N GLN A 132 1.39 -34.66 -16.08
CA GLN A 132 2.46 -34.54 -17.11
C GLN A 132 2.44 -35.66 -18.16
N ASP A 133 2.02 -36.86 -17.78
CA ASP A 133 2.00 -38.05 -18.63
C ASP A 133 0.63 -38.29 -19.29
N THR A 134 -0.29 -37.34 -19.19
CA THR A 134 -1.61 -37.44 -19.81
C THR A 134 -1.68 -36.64 -21.10
N ASP A 135 -2.24 -37.23 -22.16
CA ASP A 135 -2.49 -36.56 -23.44
C ASP A 135 -3.52 -35.45 -23.36
N TYR A 136 -4.17 -35.28 -22.20
CA TYR A 136 -5.21 -34.28 -21.98
C TYR A 136 -4.65 -32.94 -21.48
N LEU A 137 -3.34 -32.87 -21.13
CA LEU A 137 -2.73 -31.63 -20.63
C LEU A 137 -2.26 -30.78 -21.82
N ASP A 138 -2.87 -29.64 -21.98
CA ASP A 138 -2.38 -28.61 -22.91
C ASP A 138 -1.14 -27.95 -22.32
N LYS A 139 0.04 -28.34 -22.80
CA LYS A 139 1.33 -27.86 -22.29
C LYS A 139 1.56 -26.38 -22.58
N GLU A 140 1.07 -25.88 -23.71
CA GLU A 140 1.16 -24.47 -24.08
C GLU A 140 0.35 -23.61 -23.12
N LEU A 141 -0.89 -24.00 -22.86
CA LEU A 141 -1.75 -23.31 -21.88
C LEU A 141 -1.16 -23.33 -20.45
N VAL A 142 -0.50 -24.43 -20.05
CA VAL A 142 0.20 -24.50 -18.75
C VAL A 142 1.33 -23.48 -18.69
N GLU A 143 2.12 -23.36 -19.76
CA GLU A 143 3.21 -22.37 -19.83
C GLU A 143 2.67 -20.94 -19.79
N ASP A 144 1.61 -20.65 -20.53
CA ASP A 144 0.93 -19.35 -20.49
C ASP A 144 0.46 -18.98 -19.08
N VAL A 145 -0.17 -19.93 -18.37
CA VAL A 145 -0.60 -19.73 -16.98
C VAL A 145 0.59 -19.43 -16.07
N ILE A 146 1.70 -20.15 -16.22
CA ILE A 146 2.91 -19.95 -15.41
C ILE A 146 3.52 -18.57 -15.69
N ILE A 147 3.56 -18.16 -16.95
CA ILE A 147 4.09 -16.85 -17.36
C ILE A 147 3.26 -15.73 -16.74
N GLU A 148 1.92 -15.80 -16.85
CA GLU A 148 1.03 -14.76 -16.29
C GLU A 148 1.11 -14.70 -14.76
N LEU A 149 1.17 -15.84 -14.07
CA LEU A 149 1.33 -15.86 -12.61
C LEU A 149 2.67 -15.26 -12.19
N LYS A 150 3.77 -15.58 -12.91
CA LYS A 150 5.10 -14.99 -12.65
C LYS A 150 5.10 -13.48 -12.90
N GLN A 151 4.45 -13.03 -13.98
CA GLN A 151 4.31 -11.61 -14.27
C GLN A 151 3.55 -10.90 -13.15
N ALA A 152 2.42 -11.47 -12.70
CA ALA A 152 1.66 -10.92 -11.59
C ALA A 152 2.49 -10.86 -10.29
N LEU A 153 3.26 -11.93 -9.99
CA LEU A 153 4.12 -11.98 -8.81
C LEU A 153 5.23 -10.92 -8.86
N ASN A 154 5.90 -10.78 -10.00
CA ASN A 154 6.94 -9.77 -10.20
C ASN A 154 6.34 -8.36 -10.03
N THR A 155 5.17 -8.11 -10.60
CA THR A 155 4.49 -6.81 -10.49
C THR A 155 4.12 -6.49 -9.04
N VAL A 156 3.61 -7.46 -8.27
CA VAL A 156 3.33 -7.28 -6.82
C VAL A 156 4.59 -6.91 -6.08
N ASN A 157 5.70 -7.62 -6.33
CA ASN A 157 6.97 -7.35 -5.64
C ASN A 157 7.46 -5.93 -5.94
N ILE A 158 7.48 -5.53 -7.23
CA ILE A 158 7.89 -4.20 -7.65
C ILE A 158 7.03 -3.12 -6.96
N TYR A 159 5.71 -3.27 -6.95
CA TYR A 159 4.84 -2.27 -6.31
C TYR A 159 4.99 -2.26 -4.78
N SER A 160 5.27 -3.41 -4.17
CA SER A 160 5.54 -3.50 -2.74
C SER A 160 6.83 -2.78 -2.37
N ASP A 161 7.88 -2.94 -3.18
CA ASP A 161 9.19 -2.30 -2.96
C ASP A 161 9.09 -0.78 -3.16
N ILE A 162 8.41 -0.32 -4.23
CA ILE A 162 8.15 1.10 -4.47
C ILE A 162 7.39 1.70 -3.29
N LEU A 163 6.30 1.06 -2.86
CA LEU A 163 5.47 1.57 -1.77
C LEU A 163 6.23 1.64 -0.44
N THR A 164 7.06 0.64 -0.15
CA THR A 164 7.92 0.64 1.04
C THR A 164 8.91 1.80 0.98
N GLY A 165 9.61 1.98 -0.14
CA GLY A 165 10.53 3.11 -0.33
C GLY A 165 9.84 4.47 -0.23
N THR A 166 8.65 4.60 -0.78
CA THR A 166 7.83 5.82 -0.66
C THR A 166 7.48 6.12 0.80
N MET A 167 7.04 5.12 1.58
CA MET A 167 6.72 5.30 3.00
C MET A 167 7.95 5.70 3.82
N ASP A 168 9.11 5.12 3.55
CA ASP A 168 10.37 5.46 4.22
C ASP A 168 10.80 6.90 3.87
N ALA A 169 10.64 7.32 2.62
CA ALA A 169 10.90 8.69 2.19
C ALA A 169 10.00 9.69 2.93
N PHE A 170 8.70 9.43 3.03
CA PHE A 170 7.79 10.31 3.78
C PHE A 170 8.09 10.33 5.27
N ALA A 171 8.44 9.20 5.89
CA ALA A 171 8.88 9.18 7.29
C ALA A 171 10.12 10.06 7.52
N SER A 172 11.08 10.05 6.60
CA SER A 172 12.27 10.91 6.63
C SER A 172 11.92 12.40 6.48
N ILE A 173 10.99 12.73 5.57
CA ILE A 173 10.50 14.12 5.37
C ILE A 173 9.82 14.62 6.64
N ILE A 174 8.94 13.83 7.24
CA ILE A 174 8.26 14.15 8.49
C ILE A 174 9.27 14.43 9.61
N SER A 175 10.25 13.54 9.79
CA SER A 175 11.32 13.69 10.77
C SER A 175 12.11 14.98 10.57
N ASN A 176 12.48 15.30 9.33
CA ASN A 176 13.19 16.52 8.99
C ASN A 176 12.35 17.78 9.27
N ASN A 177 11.06 17.76 8.96
CA ASN A 177 10.14 18.85 9.25
C ASN A 177 10.02 19.10 10.77
N VAL A 178 9.88 18.03 11.57
CA VAL A 178 9.87 18.11 13.03
C VAL A 178 11.17 18.73 13.55
N ASN A 179 12.33 18.28 13.07
CA ASN A 179 13.63 18.85 13.45
C ASN A 179 13.75 20.33 13.11
N THR A 180 13.21 20.74 11.97
CA THR A 180 13.21 22.14 11.53
C THR A 180 12.33 23.00 12.44
N ILE A 181 11.15 22.51 12.81
CA ILE A 181 10.25 23.17 13.76
C ILE A 181 10.92 23.30 15.12
N MET A 182 11.51 22.19 15.63
CA MET A 182 12.22 22.21 16.92
C MET A 182 13.38 23.20 16.95
N LYS A 183 14.19 23.30 15.87
CA LYS A 183 15.25 24.30 15.75
C LYS A 183 14.71 25.71 15.82
N ARG A 184 13.62 26.01 15.11
CA ARG A 184 12.95 27.35 15.14
C ARG A 184 12.42 27.67 16.53
N MET A 185 11.74 26.70 17.20
CA MET A 185 11.21 26.89 18.56
C MET A 185 12.34 27.12 19.58
N THR A 186 13.43 26.36 19.49
CA THR A 186 14.60 26.52 20.36
C THR A 186 15.25 27.90 20.14
N SER A 187 15.44 28.32 18.88
CA SER A 187 15.99 29.66 18.58
C SER A 187 15.11 30.79 19.13
N LEU A 188 13.78 30.66 18.97
CA LEU A 188 12.84 31.65 19.52
C LEU A 188 12.90 31.69 21.05
N SER A 189 12.99 30.52 21.70
CA SER A 189 13.10 30.43 23.17
C SER A 189 14.35 31.12 23.68
N ILE A 190 15.52 30.93 23.01
CA ILE A 190 16.78 31.58 23.36
C ILE A 190 16.67 33.09 23.21
N VAL A 191 16.09 33.57 22.10
CA VAL A 191 15.88 35.00 21.85
C VAL A 191 15.00 35.67 22.92
N LEU A 192 13.98 34.97 23.40
CA LEU A 192 13.10 35.47 24.47
C LEU A 192 13.76 35.36 25.87
N MET A 193 14.63 34.37 26.07
CA MET A 193 15.29 34.17 27.36
C MET A 193 16.32 35.25 27.70
N LEU A 194 17.06 35.77 26.69
CA LEU A 194 18.05 36.80 26.93
C LEU A 194 17.50 38.12 27.52
N PRO A 195 16.47 38.75 26.94
CA PRO A 195 15.83 39.91 27.55
C PRO A 195 15.26 39.64 28.93
N THR A 196 14.67 38.46 29.14
CA THR A 196 14.11 38.03 30.42
C THR A 196 15.19 37.95 31.49
N LEU A 197 16.36 37.36 31.13
CA LEU A 197 17.50 37.30 32.03
C LEU A 197 17.97 38.69 32.43
N ILE A 198 18.13 39.62 31.49
CA ILE A 198 18.52 41.00 31.71
C ILE A 198 17.50 41.69 32.60
N ALA A 199 16.23 41.60 32.29
CA ALA A 199 15.15 42.19 33.08
C ALA A 199 15.11 41.63 34.52
N SER A 200 15.40 40.33 34.69
CA SER A 200 15.50 39.69 36.01
C SER A 200 16.66 40.24 36.85
N PHE A 201 17.83 40.48 36.23
CA PHE A 201 18.96 41.10 36.93
C PHE A 201 18.64 42.54 37.38
N TYR A 202 17.98 43.34 36.53
CA TYR A 202 17.58 44.68 36.86
C TYR A 202 16.41 44.74 37.86
N GLY A 203 15.60 43.69 37.94
CA GLY A 203 14.50 43.56 38.89
C GLY A 203 14.91 43.08 40.29
N MET A 204 16.15 42.62 40.47
CA MET A 204 16.71 42.27 41.77
C MET A 204 17.04 43.53 42.56
N ASN A 205 16.66 43.57 43.87
CA ASN A 205 17.05 44.62 44.82
C ASN A 205 18.52 44.59 45.17
N VAL A 206 19.39 44.72 44.19
CA VAL A 206 20.85 44.78 44.33
C VAL A 206 21.26 46.17 43.86
N ASP A 207 22.11 46.85 44.65
CA ASP A 207 22.70 48.14 44.31
C ASP A 207 23.54 48.03 43.05
N ILE A 208 22.90 48.20 41.91
CA ILE A 208 23.56 48.21 40.61
C ILE A 208 23.88 49.65 40.29
N HIS A 209 25.16 50.03 40.21
CA HIS A 209 25.63 51.38 39.91
C HIS A 209 25.24 51.90 38.54
N LEU A 210 24.39 51.19 37.78
CA LEU A 210 23.86 51.54 36.45
C LEU A 210 22.34 51.67 36.39
N SER A 211 21.69 52.09 37.50
CA SER A 211 20.26 52.40 37.51
C SER A 211 20.03 53.69 36.68
N LEU A 212 19.32 53.54 35.56
CA LEU A 212 18.84 54.68 34.73
C LEU A 212 17.96 55.68 35.52
N ILE A 213 17.48 55.30 36.71
CA ILE A 213 16.68 56.13 37.61
C ILE A 213 17.52 57.26 38.19
N HIS A 214 18.84 57.08 38.38
CA HIS A 214 19.70 58.14 38.85
C HIS A 214 20.07 59.18 37.81
N ILE A 215 19.79 58.98 36.56
CA ILE A 215 20.14 59.93 35.48
C ILE A 215 19.03 60.98 35.29
N SER A 216 17.84 60.79 35.85
CA SER A 216 16.66 61.66 35.65
C SER A 216 16.20 62.43 36.87
N GLU A 217 16.92 62.42 37.99
CA GLU A 217 16.53 63.23 39.15
C GLU A 217 17.07 64.68 38.95
N PRO A 218 16.16 65.67 38.66
CA PRO A 218 16.62 67.06 38.58
C PRO A 218 16.98 67.52 39.99
N THR A 219 18.19 67.92 40.19
CA THR A 219 18.70 68.58 41.41
C THR A 219 17.79 69.79 41.71
N ARG A 220 16.78 69.65 42.57
CA ARG A 220 16.11 70.79 43.18
C ARG A 220 17.12 71.49 44.09
N ARG A 221 17.73 72.55 43.57
CA ARG A 221 18.35 73.56 44.44
C ARG A 221 17.24 74.22 45.29
N VAL A 222 17.31 73.97 46.62
CA VAL A 222 16.55 74.77 47.59
C VAL A 222 17.38 76.03 47.83
N VAL A 223 16.80 77.20 47.53
CA VAL A 223 17.24 78.53 47.94
C VAL A 223 16.63 78.81 49.24
#